data_2201f2884c2cc9a7d25efe6ffda5c357
#
_entry.id   2201f2884c2cc9a7d25efe6ffda5c357
#
_cell.length_a   1.000
_cell.length_b   1.000
_cell.length_c   1.000
_cell.angle_alpha   90.00
_cell.angle_beta   90.00
_cell.angle_gamma   90.00
#
_symmetry.space_group_name_H-M   'P 1'
#
loop_
_entity.id
_entity.type
_entity.pdbx_description
1 polymer ?
#
loop_
_entity_poly.entity_id
_entity_poly.type
_entity_poly.pdbx_seq_one_letter_code
_entity_poly.pdbx_strand_id
1 'polypeptide(L)'
;MADWPPKKNTAFICNFPILDADGDLVTAAAGLDSEVSKDDGTFTDATNEATEIATSSGMYLLSLTNTEMNADRVSVIIKTTTTGAKTTPLVFYTVARQLSDLAYPATSGRSMVVDAAGLVDALAVKVGATGAGTAQTARDLGVSVLLSSGTGTGQVKLSGGYVAPNWG
;
A
#
# COMPACT_ATOMS: atom_id res chain seq x y z
N MET A 1 -1.59 -8.29 -7.79
CA MET A 1 -1.13 -7.22 -8.72
C MET A 1 -0.06 -6.46 -7.97
N ALA A 2 1.13 -6.33 -8.53
CA ALA A 2 2.16 -5.50 -7.89
C ALA A 2 1.71 -4.04 -8.01
N ASP A 3 1.57 -3.36 -6.88
CA ASP A 3 1.18 -1.96 -6.86
C ASP A 3 2.40 -1.08 -7.21
N TRP A 4 2.18 -0.06 -8.01
CA TRP A 4 3.18 0.93 -8.37
C TRP A 4 2.88 2.27 -7.69
N PRO A 5 3.88 2.96 -7.13
CA PRO A 5 5.32 2.65 -7.00
C PRO A 5 5.60 1.48 -6.06
N PRO A 6 6.80 0.83 -6.15
CA PRO A 6 7.15 -0.26 -5.26
C PRO A 6 7.16 0.19 -3.79
N LYS A 7 6.75 -0.72 -2.91
CA LYS A 7 6.69 -0.44 -1.48
C LYS A 7 8.05 -0.60 -0.82
N LYS A 8 8.43 0.36 0.03
CA LYS A 8 9.64 0.30 0.83
C LYS A 8 9.66 -0.94 1.72
N ASN A 9 10.80 -1.57 1.85
CA ASN A 9 11.00 -2.78 2.66
C ASN A 9 10.11 -3.98 2.25
N THR A 10 9.78 -4.06 0.96
CA THR A 10 9.01 -5.18 0.38
C THR A 10 9.74 -5.67 -0.86
N ALA A 11 9.94 -6.97 -0.99
CA ALA A 11 10.60 -7.56 -2.16
C ALA A 11 9.89 -7.13 -3.46
N PHE A 12 10.68 -6.85 -4.48
CA PHE A 12 10.18 -6.34 -5.75
C PHE A 12 10.86 -7.04 -6.93
N ILE A 13 10.08 -7.41 -7.93
CA ILE A 13 10.60 -7.98 -9.18
C ILE A 13 10.46 -6.92 -10.27
N CYS A 14 11.56 -6.59 -10.91
CA CYS A 14 11.58 -5.70 -12.06
C CYS A 14 11.97 -6.46 -13.33
N ASN A 15 11.35 -6.08 -14.44
CA ASN A 15 11.64 -6.61 -15.77
C ASN A 15 12.23 -5.51 -16.63
N PHE A 16 13.24 -5.86 -17.44
CA PHE A 16 13.95 -4.91 -18.28
C PHE A 16 14.59 -5.65 -19.47
N PRO A 17 14.82 -4.95 -20.60
CA PRO A 17 15.64 -5.49 -21.68
C PRO A 17 17.13 -5.28 -21.40
N ILE A 18 17.98 -6.16 -21.93
CA ILE A 18 19.39 -5.85 -22.15
C ILE A 18 19.55 -5.54 -23.63
N LEU A 19 20.15 -4.41 -23.93
CA LEU A 19 20.31 -3.91 -25.29
C LEU A 19 21.79 -3.87 -25.67
N ASP A 20 22.08 -3.99 -26.97
CA ASP A 20 23.38 -3.71 -27.54
C ASP A 20 23.53 -2.23 -27.96
N ALA A 21 24.60 -1.93 -28.68
CA ALA A 21 24.89 -0.56 -29.15
C ALA A 21 23.88 -0.03 -30.18
N ASP A 22 23.26 -0.93 -30.94
CA ASP A 22 22.32 -0.61 -32.02
C ASP A 22 20.87 -0.56 -31.48
N GLY A 23 20.67 -0.96 -30.22
CA GLY A 23 19.37 -0.97 -29.56
C GLY A 23 18.61 -2.30 -29.72
N ASP A 24 19.29 -3.32 -30.22
CA ASP A 24 18.73 -4.66 -30.38
C ASP A 24 18.77 -5.42 -29.04
N LEU A 25 17.83 -6.35 -28.86
CA LEU A 25 17.73 -7.18 -27.68
C LEU A 25 18.86 -8.20 -27.62
N VAL A 26 19.60 -8.20 -26.52
CA VAL A 26 20.65 -9.18 -26.26
C VAL A 26 20.04 -10.38 -25.56
N THR A 27 20.05 -11.53 -26.26
CA THR A 27 19.58 -12.80 -25.74
C THR A 27 20.70 -13.60 -25.08
N ALA A 28 20.39 -14.43 -24.11
CA ALA A 28 21.34 -15.30 -23.42
C ALA A 28 22.61 -14.55 -22.90
N ALA A 29 22.42 -13.35 -22.35
CA ALA A 29 23.54 -12.58 -21.80
C ALA A 29 24.25 -13.37 -20.69
N ALA A 30 25.58 -13.42 -20.79
CA ALA A 30 26.43 -14.16 -19.88
C ALA A 30 27.10 -13.24 -18.86
N GLY A 31 27.48 -13.80 -17.69
CA GLY A 31 28.18 -13.06 -16.64
C GLY A 31 27.41 -11.80 -16.22
N LEU A 32 26.13 -11.97 -15.91
CA LEU A 32 25.32 -10.92 -15.35
C LEU A 32 25.84 -10.56 -13.96
N ASP A 33 25.97 -9.28 -13.68
CA ASP A 33 26.47 -8.69 -12.44
C ASP A 33 25.53 -7.53 -12.09
N SER A 34 24.69 -7.77 -11.10
CA SER A 34 23.64 -6.86 -10.65
C SER A 34 24.10 -6.17 -9.37
N GLU A 35 24.16 -4.85 -9.37
CA GLU A 35 24.53 -4.04 -8.20
C GLU A 35 23.42 -3.09 -7.80
N VAL A 36 23.28 -2.85 -6.51
CA VAL A 36 22.25 -2.00 -5.90
C VAL A 36 22.87 -0.89 -5.09
N SER A 37 22.38 0.32 -5.26
CA SER A 37 22.66 1.49 -4.41
C SER A 37 21.36 1.97 -3.78
N LYS A 38 21.40 2.33 -2.50
CA LYS A 38 20.29 2.86 -1.71
C LYS A 38 20.54 4.30 -1.33
N ASP A 39 19.58 5.19 -1.61
CA ASP A 39 19.63 6.61 -1.23
C ASP A 39 20.96 7.29 -1.57
N ASP A 40 21.44 7.08 -2.80
CA ASP A 40 22.73 7.59 -3.33
C ASP A 40 24.00 7.06 -2.63
N GLY A 41 23.87 5.93 -1.92
CA GLY A 41 25.02 5.25 -1.34
C GLY A 41 25.88 4.53 -2.37
N THR A 42 26.88 3.81 -1.88
CA THR A 42 27.76 3.00 -2.72
C THR A 42 26.97 1.83 -3.33
N PHE A 43 27.27 1.49 -4.58
CA PHE A 43 26.79 0.26 -5.20
C PHE A 43 27.42 -0.95 -4.52
N THR A 44 26.58 -1.91 -4.21
CA THR A 44 26.95 -3.21 -3.64
C THR A 44 26.30 -4.31 -4.43
N ASP A 45 26.90 -5.46 -4.45
CA ASP A 45 26.41 -6.66 -5.11
C ASP A 45 24.98 -6.99 -4.68
N ALA A 46 24.12 -7.27 -5.62
CA ALA A 46 22.74 -7.65 -5.33
C ALA A 46 22.67 -9.09 -4.81
N THR A 47 21.69 -9.38 -3.98
CA THR A 47 21.47 -10.75 -3.44
C THR A 47 21.17 -11.76 -4.54
N ASN A 48 20.49 -11.32 -5.59
CA ASN A 48 20.13 -12.15 -6.73
C ASN A 48 20.67 -11.52 -8.01
N GLU A 49 21.08 -12.39 -8.93
CA GLU A 49 21.41 -11.96 -10.28
C GLU A 49 20.20 -11.91 -11.20
N ALA A 50 20.29 -11.04 -12.20
CA ALA A 50 19.30 -11.00 -13.24
C ALA A 50 19.26 -12.31 -14.05
N THR A 51 18.07 -12.74 -14.45
CA THR A 51 17.87 -13.93 -15.27
C THR A 51 16.96 -13.65 -16.45
N GLU A 52 17.21 -14.29 -17.58
CA GLU A 52 16.36 -14.15 -18.75
C GLU A 52 14.98 -14.79 -18.52
N ILE A 53 13.89 -14.07 -18.82
CA ILE A 53 12.52 -14.53 -18.54
C ILE A 53 12.14 -15.76 -19.33
N ALA A 54 12.57 -15.84 -20.57
CA ALA A 54 12.37 -17.02 -21.41
C ALA A 54 13.57 -17.16 -22.35
N THR A 55 13.82 -18.36 -22.83
CA THR A 55 14.94 -18.62 -23.73
C THR A 55 14.92 -17.69 -24.93
N SER A 56 16.00 -16.96 -25.12
CA SER A 56 16.20 -16.03 -26.24
C SER A 56 15.17 -14.91 -26.34
N SER A 57 14.63 -14.45 -25.22
CA SER A 57 13.68 -13.34 -25.20
C SER A 57 14.37 -11.96 -25.23
N GLY A 58 15.59 -11.86 -24.72
CA GLY A 58 16.26 -10.59 -24.47
C GLY A 58 15.64 -9.75 -23.35
N MET A 59 14.60 -10.27 -22.70
CA MET A 59 13.97 -9.68 -21.53
C MET A 59 14.44 -10.39 -20.29
N TYR A 60 14.82 -9.63 -19.27
CA TYR A 60 15.38 -10.13 -18.03
C TYR A 60 14.52 -9.70 -16.85
N LEU A 61 14.61 -10.44 -15.77
CA LEU A 61 14.04 -10.08 -14.47
C LEU A 61 15.15 -10.06 -13.42
N LEU A 62 15.00 -9.15 -12.47
CA LEU A 62 15.80 -9.12 -11.24
C LEU A 62 14.84 -9.10 -10.05
N SER A 63 15.07 -10.00 -9.10
CA SER A 63 14.32 -10.07 -7.86
C SER A 63 15.11 -9.37 -6.76
N LEU A 64 14.67 -8.16 -6.38
CA LEU A 64 15.22 -7.38 -5.29
C LEU A 64 14.58 -7.83 -3.97
N THR A 65 15.41 -8.03 -2.96
CA THR A 65 14.96 -8.39 -1.62
C THR A 65 14.33 -7.21 -0.88
N ASN A 66 13.60 -7.48 0.20
CA ASN A 66 13.06 -6.44 1.07
C ASN A 66 14.17 -5.54 1.66
N THR A 67 15.33 -6.09 1.97
CA THR A 67 16.47 -5.33 2.49
C THR A 67 17.05 -4.36 1.45
N GLU A 68 17.14 -4.77 0.20
CA GLU A 68 17.57 -3.92 -0.92
C GLU A 68 16.55 -2.83 -1.21
N MET A 69 15.26 -3.14 -1.10
CA MET A 69 14.16 -2.19 -1.27
C MET A 69 13.90 -1.30 -0.05
N ASN A 70 14.71 -1.41 1.02
CA ASN A 70 14.56 -0.57 2.20
C ASN A 70 15.32 0.77 2.06
N ALA A 71 14.86 1.60 1.14
CA ALA A 71 15.38 2.93 0.80
C ALA A 71 14.27 3.78 0.18
N ASP A 72 14.41 5.09 0.11
CA ASP A 72 13.47 5.97 -0.60
C ASP A 72 13.73 5.96 -2.10
N ARG A 73 15.00 5.76 -2.48
CA ARG A 73 15.43 5.57 -3.85
C ARG A 73 16.36 4.35 -3.94
N VAL A 74 16.05 3.45 -4.86
CA VAL A 74 16.86 2.28 -5.16
C VAL A 74 17.36 2.40 -6.60
N SER A 75 18.65 2.50 -6.77
CA SER A 75 19.32 2.50 -8.08
C SER A 75 19.96 1.15 -8.30
N VAL A 76 19.74 0.59 -9.48
CA VAL A 76 20.27 -0.71 -9.87
C VAL A 76 21.05 -0.55 -11.15
N ILE A 77 22.19 -1.22 -11.26
CA ILE A 77 22.91 -1.38 -12.51
C ILE A 77 23.12 -2.87 -12.79
N ILE A 78 22.86 -3.27 -13.98
CA ILE A 78 23.08 -4.64 -14.45
C ILE A 78 24.15 -4.60 -15.55
N LYS A 79 25.27 -5.22 -15.25
CA LYS A 79 26.40 -5.40 -16.16
C LYS A 79 26.37 -6.81 -16.76
N THR A 80 27.07 -7.04 -17.84
CA THR A 80 27.21 -8.35 -18.46
C THR A 80 28.56 -8.44 -19.17
N THR A 81 29.09 -9.64 -19.25
CA THR A 81 30.32 -9.91 -20.02
C THR A 81 30.04 -10.15 -21.50
N THR A 82 28.80 -10.17 -21.92
CA THR A 82 28.42 -10.38 -23.31
C THR A 82 28.91 -9.21 -24.17
N THR A 83 29.71 -9.53 -25.18
CA THR A 83 30.30 -8.53 -26.08
C THR A 83 29.20 -7.73 -26.81
N GLY A 84 29.33 -6.40 -26.80
CA GLY A 84 28.37 -5.48 -27.44
C GLY A 84 27.21 -5.06 -26.54
N ALA A 85 26.84 -5.85 -25.56
CA ALA A 85 25.78 -5.50 -24.62
C ALA A 85 26.13 -4.26 -23.78
N LYS A 86 25.14 -3.50 -23.44
CA LYS A 86 25.25 -2.28 -22.61
C LYS A 86 24.81 -2.52 -21.19
N THR A 87 25.44 -1.82 -20.27
CA THR A 87 24.97 -1.76 -18.87
C THR A 87 23.56 -1.18 -18.81
N THR A 88 22.67 -1.86 -18.11
CA THR A 88 21.28 -1.42 -17.95
C THR A 88 21.11 -0.76 -16.59
N PRO A 89 20.88 0.56 -16.53
CA PRO A 89 20.54 1.26 -15.28
C PRO A 89 19.02 1.28 -15.06
N LEU A 90 18.60 1.07 -13.81
CA LEU A 90 17.20 1.21 -13.36
C LEU A 90 17.16 2.07 -12.11
N VAL A 91 16.10 2.84 -11.93
CA VAL A 91 15.89 3.63 -10.72
C VAL A 91 14.44 3.47 -10.27
N PHE A 92 14.25 3.15 -9.00
CA PHE A 92 12.95 3.01 -8.38
C PHE A 92 12.84 4.00 -7.22
N TYR A 93 11.71 4.71 -7.17
CA TYR A 93 11.29 5.48 -5.99
C TYR A 93 10.30 4.63 -5.22
N THR A 94 10.55 4.41 -3.96
CA THR A 94 9.69 3.59 -3.12
C THR A 94 8.72 4.46 -2.32
N VAL A 95 7.63 3.87 -1.90
CA VAL A 95 6.64 4.51 -1.02
C VAL A 95 6.48 3.73 0.27
N ALA A 96 6.27 4.43 1.37
CA ALA A 96 6.03 3.79 2.67
C ALA A 96 4.69 3.05 2.71
N ARG A 97 3.70 3.56 1.96
CA ARG A 97 2.35 3.00 1.88
C ARG A 97 1.85 3.06 0.45
N GLN A 98 1.18 1.99 0.03
CA GLN A 98 0.50 1.88 -1.26
C GLN A 98 -1.00 2.05 -1.07
N LEU A 99 -1.71 2.30 -2.18
CA LEU A 99 -3.17 2.40 -2.16
C LEU A 99 -3.83 1.10 -1.68
N SER A 100 -3.23 -0.04 -1.98
CA SER A 100 -3.63 -1.36 -1.48
C SER A 100 -3.51 -1.54 0.04
N ASP A 101 -2.68 -0.73 0.70
CA ASP A 101 -2.60 -0.70 2.17
C ASP A 101 -3.85 -0.07 2.82
N LEU A 102 -4.61 0.68 2.05
CA LEU A 102 -5.91 1.17 2.46
C LEU A 102 -6.89 -0.01 2.42
N ALA A 103 -7.39 -0.40 3.60
CA ALA A 103 -8.41 -1.42 3.68
C ALA A 103 -9.67 -0.94 2.96
N TYR A 104 -9.83 -1.32 1.71
CA TYR A 104 -11.09 -1.12 1.00
C TYR A 104 -12.17 -1.99 1.65
N PRO A 105 -13.38 -1.45 1.84
CA PRO A 105 -14.48 -2.28 2.30
C PRO A 105 -14.64 -3.50 1.38
N ALA A 106 -14.72 -4.69 1.94
CA ALA A 106 -14.86 -5.95 1.18
C ALA A 106 -16.15 -6.00 0.34
N THR A 107 -17.07 -5.08 0.57
CA THR A 107 -18.34 -4.99 -0.17
C THR A 107 -18.22 -3.93 -1.26
N SER A 108 -18.43 -4.32 -2.50
CA SER A 108 -18.52 -3.42 -3.66
C SER A 108 -19.53 -2.31 -3.42
N GLY A 109 -19.18 -1.09 -3.82
CA GLY A 109 -20.03 0.09 -3.67
C GLY A 109 -19.90 0.85 -2.34
N ARG A 110 -19.03 0.44 -1.46
CA ARG A 110 -18.66 1.22 -0.27
C ARG A 110 -17.37 1.97 -0.54
N SER A 111 -17.43 3.28 -0.52
CA SER A 111 -16.25 4.15 -0.60
C SER A 111 -15.99 4.79 0.75
N MET A 112 -14.72 4.98 1.06
CA MET A 112 -14.33 5.88 2.12
C MET A 112 -14.35 7.29 1.55
N VAL A 113 -15.29 8.10 1.99
CA VAL A 113 -15.40 9.49 1.56
C VAL A 113 -14.54 10.33 2.48
N VAL A 114 -13.65 11.11 1.89
CA VAL A 114 -12.84 12.10 2.60
C VAL A 114 -13.46 13.46 2.30
N ASP A 115 -13.80 14.21 3.33
CA ASP A 115 -14.36 15.55 3.16
C ASP A 115 -13.30 16.57 2.65
N ALA A 116 -13.75 17.78 2.37
CA ALA A 116 -12.88 18.86 1.89
C ALA A 116 -11.78 19.28 2.88
N ALA A 117 -11.90 18.89 4.16
CA ALA A 117 -10.89 19.10 5.18
C ALA A 117 -9.91 17.92 5.30
N GLY A 118 -10.07 16.88 4.49
CA GLY A 118 -9.23 15.68 4.52
C GLY A 118 -9.60 14.70 5.63
N LEU A 119 -10.76 14.87 6.25
CA LEU A 119 -11.26 13.96 7.27
C LEU A 119 -12.09 12.85 6.65
N VAL A 120 -11.97 11.65 7.20
CA VAL A 120 -12.78 10.52 6.77
C VAL A 120 -14.21 10.75 7.28
N ASP A 121 -15.13 11.01 6.36
CA ASP A 121 -16.57 11.03 6.67
C ASP A 121 -17.07 9.57 6.77
N ALA A 122 -16.83 8.96 7.92
CA ALA A 122 -17.36 7.65 8.23
C ALA A 122 -18.77 7.81 8.81
N LEU A 123 -19.77 7.61 7.97
CA LEU A 123 -21.11 7.39 8.48
C LEU A 123 -21.14 6.07 9.26
N ALA A 124 -20.85 6.12 10.53
CA ALA A 124 -20.97 4.98 11.42
C ALA A 124 -22.44 4.61 11.61
N VAL A 125 -23.02 3.92 10.64
CA VAL A 125 -24.41 3.45 10.68
C VAL A 125 -24.62 2.37 11.73
N LYS A 126 -23.54 1.73 12.17
CA LYS A 126 -23.58 0.71 13.23
C LYS A 126 -22.35 0.83 14.11
N VAL A 127 -22.45 1.53 15.19
CA VAL A 127 -21.50 1.49 16.30
C VAL A 127 -22.12 0.65 17.39
N GLY A 128 -21.84 -0.64 17.40
CA GLY A 128 -22.32 -1.54 18.43
C GLY A 128 -22.04 -3.00 18.12
N ALA A 129 -21.74 -3.78 19.12
CA ALA A 129 -21.24 -5.15 19.04
C ALA A 129 -22.23 -6.17 18.46
N THR A 130 -23.47 -5.85 18.30
CA THR A 130 -24.48 -6.80 17.85
C THR A 130 -25.54 -6.10 17.02
N GLY A 131 -25.29 -5.93 15.78
CA GLY A 131 -26.27 -5.78 14.70
C GLY A 131 -27.63 -5.09 14.94
N ALA A 132 -27.96 -4.74 16.11
CA ALA A 132 -29.25 -4.18 16.50
C ALA A 132 -29.35 -2.65 16.37
N GLY A 133 -28.37 -2.02 15.79
CA GLY A 133 -28.43 -0.59 15.43
C GLY A 133 -28.60 0.37 16.60
N THR A 134 -28.27 -0.03 17.82
CA THR A 134 -28.82 0.61 18.98
C THR A 134 -27.86 1.23 19.95
N ALA A 135 -26.60 1.19 19.73
CA ALA A 135 -25.74 1.79 20.73
C ALA A 135 -24.67 2.66 20.10
N GLN A 136 -25.00 3.89 19.94
CA GLN A 136 -23.97 4.93 19.88
C GLN A 136 -23.63 5.31 21.31
N THR A 137 -22.81 4.48 21.94
CA THR A 137 -22.48 4.65 23.36
C THR A 137 -21.38 5.66 23.61
N ALA A 138 -20.79 6.26 22.59
CA ALA A 138 -19.73 7.24 22.75
C ALA A 138 -19.77 8.27 21.62
N ARG A 139 -20.91 8.88 21.41
CA ARG A 139 -20.95 10.14 20.68
C ARG A 139 -20.91 11.27 21.68
N ASP A 140 -19.82 11.97 21.69
CA ASP A 140 -19.82 13.32 22.18
C ASP A 140 -20.57 14.16 21.14
N LEU A 141 -21.86 14.28 21.34
CA LEU A 141 -22.75 15.08 20.48
C LEU A 141 -22.77 16.52 20.92
N GLY A 142 -21.81 16.95 21.72
CA GLY A 142 -21.55 18.34 22.12
C GLY A 142 -22.75 19.10 22.70
N VAL A 143 -23.95 18.82 22.27
CA VAL A 143 -25.21 19.48 22.70
C VAL A 143 -26.45 18.58 22.60
N SER A 144 -26.32 17.31 22.27
CA SER A 144 -27.49 16.44 22.11
C SER A 144 -27.42 15.28 23.10
N VAL A 145 -28.30 15.29 24.06
CA VAL A 145 -28.56 14.11 24.88
C VAL A 145 -29.49 13.19 24.11
N LEU A 146 -29.02 11.97 23.80
CA LEU A 146 -29.87 10.97 23.19
C LEU A 146 -30.84 10.44 24.25
N LEU A 147 -32.05 10.93 24.22
CA LEU A 147 -33.09 10.46 25.10
C LEU A 147 -33.85 9.33 24.40
N SER A 148 -33.82 8.15 24.97
CA SER A 148 -34.55 6.99 24.45
C SER A 148 -35.90 6.88 25.14
N SER A 149 -36.94 6.59 24.36
CA SER A 149 -38.26 6.24 24.91
C SER A 149 -38.36 4.78 25.38
N GLY A 150 -37.21 4.08 25.49
CA GLY A 150 -37.17 2.67 25.90
C GLY A 150 -37.53 2.42 27.36
N THR A 151 -37.82 1.17 27.66
CA THR A 151 -38.24 0.70 29.00
C THR A 151 -37.08 0.24 29.87
N GLY A 152 -35.82 0.55 29.49
CA GLY A 152 -34.64 0.16 30.27
C GLY A 152 -34.49 0.93 31.58
N THR A 153 -33.99 0.27 32.62
CA THR A 153 -33.62 0.89 33.89
C THR A 153 -32.42 1.82 33.68
N GLY A 154 -32.49 3.03 34.21
CA GLY A 154 -31.40 4.02 34.10
C GLY A 154 -31.52 4.98 32.91
N GLN A 155 -32.60 4.94 32.16
CA GLN A 155 -32.83 5.86 31.03
C GLN A 155 -33.56 7.10 31.51
N VAL A 156 -33.18 8.25 30.99
CA VAL A 156 -33.93 9.48 31.15
C VAL A 156 -35.14 9.46 30.19
N LYS A 157 -36.33 9.48 30.74
CA LYS A 157 -37.57 9.55 29.96
C LYS A 157 -37.96 11.00 29.71
N LEU A 158 -38.38 11.29 28.49
CA LEU A 158 -39.09 12.52 28.18
C LEU A 158 -40.58 12.26 28.22
N SER A 159 -41.30 13.05 28.97
CA SER A 159 -42.77 13.08 28.94
C SER A 159 -43.24 14.50 28.68
N GLY A 160 -44.00 14.68 27.59
CA GLY A 160 -44.47 15.98 27.19
C GLY A 160 -43.38 16.99 26.81
N GLY A 161 -42.20 16.52 26.38
CA GLY A 161 -41.07 17.38 26.03
C GLY A 161 -40.17 17.79 27.19
N TYR A 162 -40.47 17.30 28.40
CA TYR A 162 -39.68 17.57 29.61
C TYR A 162 -38.99 16.30 30.14
N VAL A 163 -37.84 16.49 30.77
CA VAL A 163 -37.18 15.39 31.47
C VAL A 163 -38.08 14.99 32.63
N ALA A 164 -38.64 13.79 32.59
CA ALA A 164 -39.39 13.22 33.69
C ALA A 164 -38.45 12.43 34.60
N PRO A 165 -38.20 12.85 35.83
CA PRO A 165 -37.44 12.06 36.78
C PRO A 165 -38.25 10.80 37.14
N ASN A 166 -37.62 9.64 36.96
CA ASN A 166 -38.22 8.37 37.34
C ASN A 166 -37.98 8.16 38.86
N TRP A 167 -38.95 8.59 39.65
CA TRP A 167 -38.98 8.28 41.09
C TRP A 167 -39.73 6.95 41.23
N GLY A 168 -39.02 5.85 41.00
CA GLY A 168 -39.57 4.53 41.30
C GLY A 168 -39.19 4.06 42.67
#